data_42fd9f20c943e982190f0c4ebbd3c056
#
_entry.id   42fd9f20c943e982190f0c4ebbd3c056
#
_cell.length_a   1.000
_cell.length_b   1.000
_cell.length_c   1.000
_cell.angle_alpha   90.00
_cell.angle_beta   90.00
_cell.angle_gamma   90.00
#
_symmetry.space_group_name_H-M   'P 1'
#
loop_
_entity.id
_entity.type
_entity.pdbx_description
1 polymer ?
#
loop_
_entity_poly.entity_id
_entity_poly.type
_entity_poly.pdbx_seq_one_letter_code
_entity_poly.pdbx_strand_id
1 'polypeptide(L)'
;WYQGKSYGDYRKMVDNVINQITSRGKYVILNLHEFYAITEQQKDFWNDAVEVYGNNPGVIFGLLNEPHDIDWEMWRNGGMLETTDSYGKKTQRVYGHQEILDMIRNKGAKNIVIAGGLDWSYYFDGLCDGYNGMEHGYKLEDKTGNGVIYDTHIYPMKPEYNPVEKAVEC
;
A
#
# COMPACT_ATOMS: atom_id res chain seq x y z
N TRP A 1 12.85 -2.70 10.23
CA TRP A 1 11.43 -2.90 10.13
C TRP A 1 10.74 -3.51 11.36
N TYR A 2 11.30 -4.41 12.12
CA TYR A 2 10.75 -4.88 13.40
C TYR A 2 11.64 -4.42 14.55
N GLN A 3 11.11 -3.74 15.55
CA GLN A 3 11.91 -3.27 16.68
C GLN A 3 12.20 -4.44 17.63
N GLY A 4 13.41 -5.00 17.58
CA GLY A 4 13.85 -6.05 18.50
C GLY A 4 15.24 -6.59 18.17
N LYS A 5 15.80 -7.41 19.05
CA LYS A 5 17.13 -8.02 18.86
C LYS A 5 17.23 -8.96 17.65
N SER A 6 16.10 -9.43 17.12
CA SER A 6 16.02 -10.26 15.90
C SER A 6 15.87 -9.48 14.61
N TYR A 7 15.82 -8.15 14.66
CA TYR A 7 15.60 -7.28 13.50
C TYR A 7 16.61 -7.52 12.37
N GLY A 8 17.89 -7.55 12.69
CA GLY A 8 18.94 -7.76 11.69
C GLY A 8 18.88 -9.13 11.02
N ASP A 9 18.46 -10.15 11.75
CA ASP A 9 18.35 -11.51 11.22
C ASP A 9 17.11 -11.70 10.34
N TYR A 10 15.97 -11.10 10.73
CA TYR A 10 14.77 -11.08 9.90
C TYR A 10 15.00 -10.35 8.58
N ARG A 11 15.63 -9.18 8.62
CA ARG A 11 15.99 -8.44 7.41
C ARG A 11 16.90 -9.24 6.49
N LYS A 12 17.95 -9.85 7.02
CA LYS A 12 18.86 -10.72 6.24
C LYS A 12 18.10 -11.89 5.59
N MET A 13 17.12 -12.46 6.29
CA MET A 13 16.27 -13.51 5.73
C MET A 13 15.46 -12.98 4.53
N VAL A 14 14.82 -11.81 4.67
CA VAL A 14 14.06 -11.16 3.59
C VAL A 14 15.00 -10.83 2.41
N ASP A 15 16.15 -10.22 2.66
CA ASP A 15 17.18 -9.93 1.65
C ASP A 15 17.58 -11.20 0.88
N ASN A 16 17.83 -12.28 1.60
CA ASN A 16 18.23 -13.55 1.00
C ASN A 16 17.12 -14.13 0.10
N VAL A 17 15.87 -14.12 0.57
CA VAL A 17 14.71 -14.59 -0.22
C VAL A 17 14.55 -13.77 -1.49
N ILE A 18 14.56 -12.43 -1.37
CA ILE A 18 14.43 -11.53 -2.52
C ILE A 18 15.56 -11.79 -3.53
N ASN A 19 16.80 -11.84 -3.08
CA ASN A 19 17.96 -12.05 -3.94
C ASN A 19 17.91 -13.41 -4.64
N GLN A 20 17.52 -14.48 -3.94
CA GLN A 20 17.39 -15.81 -4.53
C GLN A 20 16.33 -15.88 -5.62
N ILE A 21 15.23 -15.16 -5.47
CA ILE A 21 14.11 -15.17 -6.43
C ILE A 21 14.47 -14.28 -7.64
N THR A 22 14.90 -13.04 -7.39
CA THR A 22 15.16 -12.08 -8.46
C THR A 22 16.38 -12.45 -9.29
N SER A 23 17.42 -13.06 -8.70
CA SER A 23 18.58 -13.60 -9.45
C SER A 23 18.22 -14.71 -10.43
N ARG A 24 17.05 -15.36 -10.28
CA ARG A 24 16.49 -16.35 -11.19
C ARG A 24 15.53 -15.76 -12.22
N GLY A 25 15.50 -14.42 -12.36
CA GLY A 25 14.61 -13.74 -13.29
C GLY A 25 13.12 -13.81 -12.89
N LYS A 26 12.82 -14.01 -11.60
CA LYS A 26 11.46 -14.03 -11.08
C LYS A 26 11.17 -12.75 -10.31
N TYR A 27 9.89 -12.48 -10.09
CA TYR A 27 9.43 -11.29 -9.36
C TYR A 27 9.06 -11.65 -7.91
N VAL A 28 9.23 -10.66 -7.03
CA VAL A 28 8.83 -10.73 -5.62
C VAL A 28 7.94 -9.54 -5.31
N ILE A 29 6.82 -9.78 -4.68
CA ILE A 29 6.02 -8.71 -4.07
C ILE A 29 6.51 -8.55 -2.63
N LEU A 30 7.17 -7.43 -2.35
CA LEU A 30 7.46 -6.99 -0.99
C LEU A 30 6.21 -6.27 -0.48
N ASN A 31 5.38 -6.99 0.27
CA ASN A 31 4.13 -6.47 0.81
C ASN A 31 4.30 -6.05 2.27
N LEU A 32 3.90 -4.84 2.59
CA LEU A 32 3.76 -4.40 3.98
C LEU A 32 2.49 -5.04 4.55
N HIS A 33 2.66 -6.21 5.18
CA HIS A 33 1.55 -7.04 5.69
C HIS A 33 1.00 -6.46 7.00
N GLU A 34 0.49 -5.25 6.92
CA GLU A 34 -0.11 -4.48 8.00
C GLU A 34 -1.54 -4.09 7.60
N PHE A 35 -2.30 -3.60 8.55
CA PHE A 35 -3.71 -3.31 8.45
C PHE A 35 -3.99 -1.87 8.85
N TYR A 36 -5.19 -1.36 8.52
CA TYR A 36 -5.74 -0.10 8.94
C TYR A 36 -5.26 1.09 8.08
N ALA A 37 -4.16 1.74 8.42
CA ALA A 37 -3.67 2.94 7.76
C ALA A 37 -2.14 3.05 7.81
N ILE A 38 -1.55 3.80 6.90
CA ILE A 38 -0.11 4.04 6.88
C ILE A 38 0.23 5.15 7.88
N THR A 39 0.88 4.80 8.98
CA THR A 39 1.39 5.73 9.98
C THR A 39 2.87 6.02 9.75
N GLU A 40 3.51 6.79 10.65
CA GLU A 40 4.94 7.09 10.58
C GLU A 40 5.81 5.81 10.50
N GLN A 41 5.45 4.77 11.24
CA GLN A 41 6.19 3.52 11.25
C GLN A 41 6.18 2.82 9.88
N GLN A 42 5.03 2.77 9.21
CA GLN A 42 4.90 2.18 7.88
C GLN A 42 5.57 3.05 6.81
N LYS A 43 5.50 4.38 6.95
CA LYS A 43 6.25 5.30 6.08
C LYS A 43 7.75 5.10 6.20
N ASP A 44 8.27 4.96 7.43
CA ASP A 44 9.69 4.72 7.68
C ASP A 44 10.14 3.37 7.11
N PHE A 45 9.28 2.33 7.20
CA PHE A 45 9.52 1.06 6.51
C PHE A 45 9.72 1.27 5.00
N TRP A 46 8.83 2.01 4.34
CA TRP A 46 8.94 2.25 2.90
C TRP A 46 10.14 3.11 2.55
N ASN A 47 10.46 4.11 3.37
CA ASN A 47 11.66 4.93 3.18
C ASN A 47 12.93 4.06 3.13
N ASP A 48 13.06 3.11 4.05
CA ASP A 48 14.18 2.17 4.13
C ASP A 48 14.13 1.11 3.02
N ALA A 49 12.96 0.52 2.75
CA ALA A 49 12.79 -0.51 1.73
C ALA A 49 13.13 -0.01 0.32
N VAL A 50 12.76 1.23 0.02
CA VAL A 50 13.09 1.85 -1.28
C VAL A 50 14.59 2.09 -1.44
N GLU A 51 15.30 2.48 -0.38
CA GLU A 51 16.76 2.61 -0.43
C GLU A 51 17.46 1.29 -0.75
N VAL A 52 16.92 0.18 -0.24
CA VAL A 52 17.51 -1.14 -0.44
C VAL A 52 17.12 -1.77 -1.77
N TYR A 53 15.83 -1.70 -2.14
CA TYR A 53 15.26 -2.47 -3.26
C TYR A 53 14.80 -1.61 -4.44
N GLY A 54 14.84 -0.28 -4.34
CA GLY A 54 14.35 0.63 -5.38
C GLY A 54 15.05 0.48 -6.73
N ASN A 55 16.26 -0.07 -6.74
CA ASN A 55 17.03 -0.36 -7.96
C ASN A 55 16.89 -1.82 -8.43
N ASN A 56 16.09 -2.65 -7.76
CA ASN A 56 15.87 -4.03 -8.16
C ASN A 56 14.55 -4.15 -8.95
N PRO A 57 14.59 -4.28 -10.28
CA PRO A 57 13.37 -4.33 -11.10
C PRO A 57 12.54 -5.61 -10.90
N GLY A 58 13.08 -6.60 -10.21
CA GLY A 58 12.36 -7.81 -9.83
C GLY A 58 11.51 -7.66 -8.57
N VAL A 59 11.57 -6.51 -7.88
CA VAL A 59 10.77 -6.25 -6.67
C VAL A 59 9.58 -5.36 -6.99
N ILE A 60 8.41 -5.76 -6.57
CA ILE A 60 7.15 -5.03 -6.63
C ILE A 60 6.80 -4.60 -5.20
N PHE A 61 6.35 -3.37 -5.00
CA PHE A 61 6.03 -2.83 -3.69
C PHE A 61 4.52 -2.86 -3.42
N GLY A 62 4.07 -3.66 -2.46
CA GLY A 62 2.69 -3.66 -1.96
C GLY A 62 2.56 -2.73 -0.75
N LEU A 63 1.95 -1.56 -0.93
CA LEU A 63 2.03 -0.43 0.01
C LEU A 63 1.44 -0.72 1.37
N LEU A 64 0.29 -1.35 1.42
CA LEU A 64 -0.39 -1.78 2.65
C LEU A 64 -1.32 -2.94 2.32
N ASN A 65 -1.27 -3.99 3.13
CA ASN A 65 -2.00 -5.22 2.84
C ASN A 65 -3.52 -5.03 2.86
N GLU A 66 -4.07 -4.47 3.93
CA GLU A 66 -5.53 -4.37 4.11
C GLU A 66 -5.93 -3.04 4.77
N PRO A 67 -6.03 -1.94 4.01
CA PRO A 67 -6.57 -0.67 4.51
C PRO A 67 -8.03 -0.82 4.94
N HIS A 68 -8.37 -0.30 6.13
CA HIS A 68 -9.76 -0.28 6.62
C HIS A 68 -9.99 0.84 7.62
N ASP A 69 -11.25 1.08 8.01
CA ASP A 69 -11.66 2.11 9.00
C ASP A 69 -11.14 3.52 8.74
N ILE A 70 -10.92 3.83 7.48
CA ILE A 70 -10.63 5.17 6.94
C ILE A 70 -11.47 5.38 5.69
N ASP A 71 -11.65 6.62 5.28
CA ASP A 71 -12.31 6.93 4.02
C ASP A 71 -11.32 7.03 2.84
N TRP A 72 -11.84 7.16 1.62
CA TRP A 72 -11.04 7.25 0.41
C TRP A 72 -10.16 8.50 0.35
N GLU A 73 -10.61 9.60 0.95
CA GLU A 73 -9.79 10.82 1.05
C GLU A 73 -8.56 10.58 1.91
N MET A 74 -8.74 9.96 3.09
CA MET A 74 -7.64 9.59 3.98
C MET A 74 -6.75 8.52 3.35
N TRP A 75 -7.34 7.55 2.65
CA TRP A 75 -6.61 6.51 1.94
C TRP A 75 -5.65 7.10 0.90
N ARG A 76 -6.15 8.06 0.08
CA ARG A 76 -5.35 8.65 -1.00
C ARG A 76 -4.39 9.71 -0.49
N ASN A 77 -4.89 10.68 0.27
CA ASN A 77 -4.19 11.93 0.57
C ASN A 77 -3.63 11.98 1.99
N GLY A 78 -4.04 11.05 2.86
CA GLY A 78 -3.64 11.08 4.27
C GLY A 78 -4.27 12.23 5.05
N GLY A 79 -3.82 12.44 6.27
CA GLY A 79 -4.37 13.50 7.12
C GLY A 79 -4.13 13.24 8.60
N MET A 80 -4.86 13.97 9.44
CA MET A 80 -4.87 13.74 10.88
C MET A 80 -6.11 12.90 11.23
N LEU A 81 -5.90 11.73 11.77
CA LEU A 81 -6.95 10.81 12.17
C LEU A 81 -7.18 10.90 13.67
N GLU A 82 -8.41 11.21 14.06
CA GLU A 82 -8.85 11.16 15.46
C GLU A 82 -9.47 9.79 15.74
N THR A 83 -8.92 9.12 16.74
CA THR A 83 -9.48 7.87 17.28
C THR A 83 -9.85 8.05 18.74
N THR A 84 -10.82 7.31 19.22
CA THR A 84 -11.21 7.32 20.63
C THR A 84 -11.07 5.92 21.19
N ASP A 85 -10.26 5.76 22.22
CA ASP A 85 -10.12 4.51 22.95
C ASP A 85 -10.53 4.69 24.45
N SER A 86 -10.33 3.66 25.25
CA SER A 86 -10.63 3.69 26.69
C SER A 86 -9.81 4.73 27.49
N TYR A 87 -8.76 5.28 26.89
CA TYR A 87 -7.88 6.29 27.50
C TYR A 87 -8.17 7.71 26.96
N GLY A 88 -9.12 7.85 26.04
CA GLY A 88 -9.57 9.13 25.50
C GLY A 88 -9.31 9.29 23.99
N LYS A 89 -9.41 10.53 23.53
CA LYS A 89 -9.13 10.89 22.13
C LYS A 89 -7.64 10.89 21.88
N LYS A 90 -7.25 10.26 20.77
CA LYS A 90 -5.90 10.31 20.22
C LYS A 90 -5.96 10.82 18.79
N THR A 91 -4.98 11.63 18.43
CA THR A 91 -4.80 12.10 17.06
C THR A 91 -3.46 11.61 16.55
N GLN A 92 -3.46 10.99 15.36
CA GLN A 92 -2.22 10.54 14.73
C GLN A 92 -2.18 10.95 13.26
N ARG A 93 -1.00 11.19 12.74
CA ARG A 93 -0.78 11.41 11.31
C ARG A 93 -0.95 10.09 10.56
N VAL A 94 -1.75 10.11 9.52
CA VAL A 94 -1.87 9.05 8.51
C VAL A 94 -1.28 9.57 7.22
N TYR A 95 -0.47 8.76 6.56
CA TYR A 95 0.10 9.04 5.24
C TYR A 95 -0.76 8.41 4.16
N GLY A 96 -1.11 9.19 3.15
CA GLY A 96 -1.88 8.70 2.02
C GLY A 96 -1.04 7.81 1.09
N HIS A 97 -1.70 6.92 0.36
CA HIS A 97 -1.02 6.09 -0.62
C HIS A 97 -0.31 6.93 -1.70
N GLN A 98 -0.86 8.11 -2.04
CA GLN A 98 -0.21 9.05 -2.95
C GLN A 98 1.09 9.61 -2.39
N GLU A 99 1.13 9.97 -1.10
CA GLU A 99 2.34 10.47 -0.46
C GLU A 99 3.46 9.41 -0.46
N ILE A 100 3.10 8.14 -0.23
CA ILE A 100 4.07 7.04 -0.27
C ILE A 100 4.55 6.77 -1.69
N LEU A 101 3.65 6.77 -2.67
CA LEU A 101 4.01 6.65 -4.08
C LEU A 101 4.97 7.76 -4.51
N ASP A 102 4.66 9.01 -4.17
CA ASP A 102 5.49 10.17 -4.49
C ASP A 102 6.88 10.06 -3.82
N MET A 103 6.94 9.61 -2.57
CA MET A 103 8.20 9.35 -1.89
C MET A 103 9.04 8.29 -2.61
N ILE A 104 8.43 7.18 -3.02
CA ILE A 104 9.09 6.12 -3.80
C ILE A 104 9.66 6.69 -5.10
N ARG A 105 8.86 7.44 -5.84
CA ARG A 105 9.27 8.05 -7.13
C ARG A 105 10.33 9.13 -6.97
N ASN A 106 10.23 9.96 -5.94
CA ASN A 106 11.23 11.00 -5.63
C ASN A 106 12.61 10.42 -5.29
N LYS A 107 12.68 9.18 -4.78
CA LYS A 107 13.93 8.44 -4.59
C LYS A 107 14.45 7.78 -5.87
N GLY A 108 13.78 7.96 -7.00
CA GLY A 108 14.17 7.42 -8.31
C GLY A 108 13.77 5.97 -8.54
N ALA A 109 13.03 5.33 -7.63
CA ALA A 109 12.61 3.95 -7.78
C ALA A 109 11.53 3.81 -8.85
N LYS A 110 11.71 2.83 -9.74
CA LYS A 110 10.83 2.53 -10.88
C LYS A 110 9.98 1.27 -10.68
N ASN A 111 10.04 0.68 -9.50
CA ASN A 111 9.30 -0.51 -9.16
C ASN A 111 7.79 -0.30 -9.36
N ILE A 112 7.11 -1.33 -9.84
CA ILE A 112 5.64 -1.36 -9.83
C ILE A 112 5.18 -1.25 -8.38
N VAL A 113 4.12 -0.48 -8.16
CA VAL A 113 3.48 -0.31 -6.86
C VAL A 113 2.10 -0.96 -6.88
N ILE A 114 1.75 -1.69 -5.83
CA ILE A 114 0.41 -2.25 -5.61
C ILE A 114 -0.24 -1.48 -4.46
N ALA A 115 -1.49 -1.06 -4.67
CA ALA A 115 -2.31 -0.40 -3.67
C ALA A 115 -3.64 -1.15 -3.52
N GLY A 116 -3.91 -1.65 -2.34
CA GLY A 116 -5.17 -2.33 -2.03
C GLY A 116 -6.33 -1.34 -1.86
N GLY A 117 -7.54 -1.76 -2.21
CA GLY A 117 -8.75 -1.00 -1.95
C GLY A 117 -9.07 -0.85 -0.46
N LEU A 118 -10.23 -0.29 -0.11
CA LEU A 118 -10.67 -0.15 1.28
C LEU A 118 -11.41 -1.40 1.80
N ASP A 119 -11.77 -1.38 3.07
CA ASP A 119 -12.47 -2.45 3.80
C ASP A 119 -11.74 -3.79 3.63
N TRP A 120 -10.51 -3.86 4.16
CA TRP A 120 -9.60 -5.01 4.03
C TRP A 120 -9.28 -5.35 2.57
N SER A 121 -8.99 -4.34 1.76
CA SER A 121 -8.76 -4.44 0.31
C SER A 121 -9.91 -5.07 -0.47
N TYR A 122 -11.14 -4.98 0.05
CA TYR A 122 -12.33 -5.59 -0.56
C TYR A 122 -13.07 -4.64 -1.50
N TYR A 123 -13.20 -3.35 -1.14
CA TYR A 123 -13.94 -2.36 -1.94
C TYR A 123 -13.05 -1.64 -2.94
N PHE A 124 -13.58 -1.48 -4.16
CA PHE A 124 -12.97 -0.79 -5.29
C PHE A 124 -13.67 0.52 -5.69
N ASP A 125 -14.87 0.77 -5.17
CA ASP A 125 -15.74 1.85 -5.65
C ASP A 125 -15.06 3.20 -5.75
N GLY A 126 -14.22 3.56 -4.78
CA GLY A 126 -13.52 4.83 -4.76
C GLY A 126 -12.47 4.99 -5.86
N LEU A 127 -12.09 3.90 -6.52
CA LEU A 127 -11.14 3.92 -7.65
C LEU A 127 -11.84 4.09 -9.00
N CYS A 128 -13.18 4.06 -9.03
CA CYS A 128 -13.95 4.21 -10.26
C CYS A 128 -14.01 5.66 -10.71
N ASP A 129 -13.99 5.90 -12.03
CA ASP A 129 -14.23 7.22 -12.60
C ASP A 129 -15.62 7.73 -12.20
N GLY A 130 -15.69 8.99 -11.85
CA GLY A 130 -16.93 9.63 -11.42
C GLY A 130 -17.34 9.37 -9.96
N TYR A 131 -16.58 8.59 -9.19
CA TYR A 131 -16.89 8.37 -7.78
C TYR A 131 -16.88 9.70 -7.01
N ASN A 132 -17.98 9.97 -6.28
CA ASN A 132 -18.21 11.22 -5.57
C ASN A 132 -17.98 12.50 -6.41
N GLY A 133 -18.22 12.42 -7.74
CA GLY A 133 -18.03 13.53 -8.67
C GLY A 133 -16.59 13.81 -9.08
N MET A 134 -15.66 12.97 -8.67
CA MET A 134 -14.25 13.05 -9.08
C MET A 134 -14.05 12.34 -10.44
N GLU A 135 -13.44 13.03 -11.41
CA GLU A 135 -13.26 12.51 -12.78
C GLU A 135 -12.59 11.12 -12.79
N HIS A 136 -11.55 10.93 -11.99
CA HIS A 136 -10.79 9.68 -11.91
C HIS A 136 -10.89 8.98 -10.56
N GLY A 137 -11.93 9.29 -9.77
CA GLY A 137 -12.06 8.78 -8.41
C GLY A 137 -10.83 9.10 -7.56
N TYR A 138 -10.46 8.17 -6.70
CA TYR A 138 -9.28 8.29 -5.83
C TYR A 138 -8.05 7.55 -6.37
N LYS A 139 -8.00 7.28 -7.68
CA LYS A 139 -6.82 6.67 -8.31
C LYS A 139 -5.55 7.47 -8.01
N LEU A 140 -4.45 6.74 -7.87
CA LEU A 140 -3.14 7.33 -7.65
C LEU A 140 -2.55 7.82 -8.98
N GLU A 141 -1.87 8.97 -8.93
CA GLU A 141 -1.17 9.54 -10.07
C GLU A 141 0.31 9.15 -10.05
N ASP A 142 0.71 8.25 -10.93
CA ASP A 142 2.13 7.99 -11.16
C ASP A 142 2.66 8.84 -12.31
N LYS A 143 3.16 10.05 -11.99
CA LYS A 143 3.70 11.00 -12.98
C LYS A 143 4.92 10.45 -13.74
N THR A 144 5.53 9.38 -13.26
CA THR A 144 6.69 8.75 -13.90
C THR A 144 6.30 7.66 -14.89
N GLY A 145 5.04 7.19 -14.87
CA GLY A 145 4.53 6.17 -15.77
C GLY A 145 5.08 4.76 -15.52
N ASN A 146 5.70 4.51 -14.35
CA ASN A 146 6.24 3.18 -14.02
C ASN A 146 5.17 2.17 -13.61
N GLY A 147 3.97 2.63 -13.28
CA GLY A 147 2.78 1.82 -13.08
C GLY A 147 2.35 1.63 -11.63
N VAL A 148 1.04 1.67 -11.46
CA VAL A 148 0.32 1.31 -10.23
C VAL A 148 -0.65 0.18 -10.56
N ILE A 149 -0.69 -0.83 -9.73
CA ILE A 149 -1.66 -1.92 -9.77
C ILE A 149 -2.58 -1.72 -8.58
N TYR A 150 -3.88 -1.88 -8.79
CA TYR A 150 -4.85 -1.97 -7.71
C TYR A 150 -5.20 -3.42 -7.48
N ASP A 151 -5.18 -3.85 -6.22
CA ASP A 151 -5.56 -5.22 -5.87
C ASP A 151 -6.81 -5.26 -4.98
N THR A 152 -7.49 -6.40 -5.04
CA THR A 152 -8.64 -6.69 -4.18
C THR A 152 -8.51 -8.06 -3.56
N HIS A 153 -8.88 -8.15 -2.28
CA HIS A 153 -8.99 -9.41 -1.57
C HIS A 153 -10.41 -9.95 -1.70
N ILE A 154 -10.53 -11.16 -2.23
CA ILE A 154 -11.85 -11.80 -2.45
C ILE A 154 -12.22 -12.62 -1.22
N TYR A 155 -13.33 -12.26 -0.59
CA TYR A 155 -13.88 -12.98 0.55
C TYR A 155 -15.14 -13.75 0.15
N PRO A 156 -15.09 -15.08 0.00
CA PRO A 156 -16.26 -15.87 -0.43
C PRO A 156 -17.47 -15.76 0.51
N MET A 157 -17.24 -15.29 1.73
CA MET A 157 -18.30 -15.10 2.75
C MET A 157 -18.99 -13.74 2.68
N LYS A 158 -18.59 -12.86 1.75
CA LYS A 158 -19.19 -11.53 1.49
C LYS A 158 -19.84 -11.50 0.08
N PRO A 159 -21.01 -12.14 -0.11
CA PRO A 159 -21.62 -12.25 -1.45
C PRO A 159 -22.32 -10.97 -1.92
N GLU A 160 -22.55 -10.00 -1.04
CA GLU A 160 -23.28 -8.75 -1.32
C GLU A 160 -22.51 -7.77 -2.21
N TYR A 161 -21.22 -7.96 -2.39
CA TYR A 161 -20.36 -7.17 -3.24
C TYR A 161 -19.45 -8.07 -4.06
N ASN A 162 -19.37 -7.83 -5.36
CA ASN A 162 -18.47 -8.56 -6.25
C ASN A 162 -17.27 -7.67 -6.65
N PRO A 163 -16.13 -7.77 -5.94
CA PRO A 163 -14.99 -6.91 -6.20
C PRO A 163 -14.38 -7.14 -7.58
N VAL A 164 -14.50 -8.35 -8.15
CA VAL A 164 -13.99 -8.66 -9.49
C VAL A 164 -14.82 -7.95 -10.57
N GLU A 165 -16.14 -8.02 -10.47
CA GLU A 165 -17.04 -7.31 -11.38
C GLU A 165 -16.80 -5.80 -11.31
N LYS A 166 -16.72 -5.27 -10.10
CA LYS A 166 -16.46 -3.85 -9.88
C LYS A 166 -15.12 -3.40 -10.45
N ALA A 167 -14.06 -4.18 -10.29
CA ALA A 167 -12.75 -3.88 -10.86
C ALA A 167 -12.74 -3.86 -12.41
N VAL A 168 -13.65 -4.61 -13.03
CA VAL A 168 -13.83 -4.60 -14.50
C VAL A 168 -14.63 -3.39 -14.97
N GLU A 169 -15.58 -2.90 -14.15
CA GLU A 169 -16.38 -1.71 -14.44
C GLU A 169 -15.60 -0.40 -14.29
N CYS A 170 -14.60 -0.37 -13.41
CA CYS A 170 -13.77 0.80 -13.12
C CYS A 170 -12.60 0.97 -14.07
#